data_2139ce3bd89d8dd115971f741858dcb2
#
_entry.id   2139ce3bd89d8dd115971f741858dcb2
#
_cell.length_a   1.000
_cell.length_b   1.000
_cell.length_c   1.000
_cell.angle_alpha   90.00
_cell.angle_beta   90.00
_cell.angle_gamma   90.00
#
_symmetry.space_group_name_H-M   'P 1'
#
loop_
_entity.id
_entity.type
_entity.pdbx_description
1 polymer ?
#
loop_
_entity_poly.entity_id
_entity_poly.type
_entity_poly.pdbx_seq_one_letter_code
_entity_poly.pdbx_strand_id
1 'polypeptide(L)'
;MKRIFLSFVLLLVGCSSATNQHHSAQDATESFYKSYLSVFGSDETRPYPADELRKYVSADTIARINTIQEISEQELIESDYFTYTQDYSREWIPALRVENAREFLNGEVVQVIEGAGNGRSIHLEVFLRREDDAWKIYRVRDITNNHEHPIFNAGAITRAKAAAESAL
;
A
#
# COMPACT_ATOMS: atom_id res chain seq x y z
N MET A 1 32.82 -32.92 61.93
CA MET A 1 32.57 -31.62 61.27
C MET A 1 32.20 -31.91 59.81
N LYS A 2 30.89 -31.94 59.49
CA LYS A 2 30.38 -32.19 58.12
C LYS A 2 30.13 -30.83 57.46
N ARG A 3 30.87 -30.53 56.39
CA ARG A 3 30.68 -29.33 55.58
C ARG A 3 29.63 -29.63 54.51
N ILE A 4 28.46 -28.98 54.63
CA ILE A 4 27.38 -29.03 53.63
C ILE A 4 27.72 -27.99 52.56
N PHE A 5 28.00 -28.43 51.34
CA PHE A 5 28.10 -27.57 50.15
C PHE A 5 26.71 -27.36 49.59
N LEU A 6 26.18 -26.16 49.74
CA LEU A 6 24.90 -25.73 49.14
C LEU A 6 25.19 -25.24 47.71
N SER A 7 24.93 -26.11 46.72
CA SER A 7 24.99 -25.74 45.29
C SER A 7 23.81 -24.87 44.93
N PHE A 8 24.10 -23.61 44.66
CA PHE A 8 23.09 -22.65 44.17
C PHE A 8 22.99 -22.80 42.66
N VAL A 9 21.95 -23.48 42.17
CA VAL A 9 21.62 -23.58 40.73
C VAL A 9 20.94 -22.31 40.30
N LEU A 10 21.65 -21.44 39.55
CA LEU A 10 21.08 -20.26 38.91
C LEU A 10 20.30 -20.71 37.67
N LEU A 11 18.98 -20.72 37.75
CA LEU A 11 18.09 -20.87 36.59
C LEU A 11 18.08 -19.55 35.82
N LEU A 12 18.83 -19.47 34.73
CA LEU A 12 18.73 -18.41 33.74
C LEU A 12 17.43 -18.63 32.95
N VAL A 13 16.37 -17.96 33.37
CA VAL A 13 15.16 -17.83 32.55
C VAL A 13 15.52 -16.91 31.39
N GLY A 14 15.87 -17.50 30.27
CA GLY A 14 16.01 -16.77 29.02
C GLY A 14 14.63 -16.26 28.58
N CYS A 15 14.34 -14.98 28.80
CA CYS A 15 13.26 -14.31 28.11
C CYS A 15 13.59 -14.32 26.62
N SER A 16 13.04 -15.28 25.88
CA SER A 16 12.90 -15.16 24.44
C SER A 16 11.94 -14.01 24.19
N SER A 17 12.48 -12.79 24.03
CA SER A 17 11.74 -11.70 23.42
C SER A 17 11.43 -12.17 22.01
N ALA A 18 10.18 -12.59 21.77
CA ALA A 18 9.66 -12.66 20.42
C ALA A 18 9.81 -11.24 19.84
N THR A 19 10.86 -11.05 19.04
CA THR A 19 10.98 -9.86 18.23
C THR A 19 9.79 -9.88 17.28
N ASN A 20 8.72 -9.18 17.65
CA ASN A 20 7.73 -8.72 16.69
C ASN A 20 8.55 -7.93 15.67
N GLN A 21 8.84 -8.54 14.53
CA GLN A 21 9.35 -7.82 13.38
C GLN A 21 8.22 -6.87 12.97
N HIS A 22 8.26 -5.67 13.54
CA HIS A 22 7.48 -4.57 13.01
C HIS A 22 8.09 -4.28 11.64
N HIS A 23 7.48 -4.84 10.60
CA HIS A 23 7.83 -4.49 9.24
C HIS A 23 7.82 -2.97 9.13
N SER A 24 8.87 -2.39 8.54
CA SER A 24 8.92 -0.96 8.27
C SER A 24 7.85 -0.57 7.25
N ALA A 25 7.51 0.71 7.16
CA ALA A 25 6.64 1.21 6.10
C ALA A 25 7.21 0.90 4.71
N GLN A 26 8.54 0.95 4.57
CA GLN A 26 9.24 0.55 3.35
C GLN A 26 8.98 -0.92 3.02
N ASP A 27 9.18 -1.85 3.97
CA ASP A 27 8.97 -3.29 3.74
C ASP A 27 7.52 -3.60 3.37
N ALA A 28 6.56 -2.93 4.03
CA ALA A 28 5.14 -3.08 3.73
C ALA A 28 4.82 -2.60 2.31
N THR A 29 5.38 -1.45 1.91
CA THR A 29 5.23 -0.89 0.56
C THR A 29 5.86 -1.82 -0.49
N GLU A 30 7.07 -2.29 -0.26
CA GLU A 30 7.76 -3.19 -1.19
C GLU A 30 7.00 -4.50 -1.37
N SER A 31 6.54 -5.09 -0.28
CA SER A 31 5.75 -6.32 -0.30
C SER A 31 4.44 -6.14 -1.06
N PHE A 32 3.74 -5.02 -0.82
CA PHE A 32 2.53 -4.68 -1.54
C PHE A 32 2.78 -4.56 -3.05
N TYR A 33 3.70 -3.69 -3.46
CA TYR A 33 3.92 -3.44 -4.89
C TYR A 33 4.43 -4.67 -5.63
N LYS A 34 5.32 -5.47 -5.05
CA LYS A 34 5.76 -6.75 -5.65
C LYS A 34 4.58 -7.71 -5.89
N SER A 35 3.73 -7.86 -4.88
CA SER A 35 2.55 -8.71 -4.98
C SER A 35 1.51 -8.14 -5.95
N TYR A 36 1.21 -6.84 -5.83
CA TYR A 36 0.21 -6.16 -6.65
C TYR A 36 0.58 -6.19 -8.14
N LEU A 37 1.78 -5.76 -8.49
CA LEU A 37 2.27 -5.73 -9.86
C LEU A 37 2.35 -7.13 -10.49
N SER A 38 2.61 -8.17 -9.69
CA SER A 38 2.64 -9.54 -10.19
C SER A 38 1.26 -10.03 -10.67
N VAL A 39 0.19 -9.52 -10.09
CA VAL A 39 -1.20 -9.80 -10.49
C VAL A 39 -1.63 -8.84 -11.60
N PHE A 40 -1.42 -7.54 -11.42
CA PHE A 40 -1.81 -6.50 -12.35
C PHE A 40 -1.12 -6.65 -13.72
N GLY A 41 0.17 -7.00 -13.75
CA GLY A 41 0.93 -7.27 -14.97
C GLY A 41 0.75 -8.69 -15.53
N SER A 42 -0.21 -9.46 -15.02
CA SER A 42 -0.46 -10.82 -15.52
C SER A 42 -1.47 -10.80 -16.67
N ASP A 43 -1.38 -11.77 -17.57
CA ASP A 43 -2.37 -11.99 -18.64
C ASP A 43 -3.70 -12.54 -18.11
N GLU A 44 -3.77 -12.83 -16.81
CA GLU A 44 -4.99 -13.31 -16.16
C GLU A 44 -5.87 -12.13 -15.75
N THR A 45 -7.08 -12.08 -16.28
CA THR A 45 -8.12 -11.08 -15.93
C THR A 45 -8.73 -11.36 -14.56
N ARG A 46 -7.91 -11.41 -13.51
CA ARG A 46 -8.41 -11.57 -12.15
C ARG A 46 -8.08 -10.34 -11.31
N PRO A 47 -9.01 -9.88 -10.47
CA PRO A 47 -8.72 -8.78 -9.57
C PRO A 47 -7.69 -9.20 -8.52
N TYR A 48 -6.95 -8.24 -8.00
CA TYR A 48 -6.09 -8.47 -6.85
C TYR A 48 -6.94 -8.96 -5.67
N PRO A 49 -6.50 -10.01 -4.94
CA PRO A 49 -7.32 -10.60 -3.89
C PRO A 49 -7.66 -9.58 -2.78
N ALA A 50 -8.95 -9.47 -2.45
CA ALA A 50 -9.42 -8.48 -1.47
C ALA A 50 -8.80 -8.64 -0.08
N ASP A 51 -8.50 -9.89 0.33
CA ASP A 51 -7.85 -10.16 1.62
C ASP A 51 -6.39 -9.71 1.62
N GLU A 52 -5.68 -9.87 0.49
CA GLU A 52 -4.33 -9.34 0.33
C GLU A 52 -4.34 -7.81 0.32
N LEU A 53 -5.31 -7.19 -0.38
CA LEU A 53 -5.44 -5.73 -0.39
C LEU A 53 -5.63 -5.18 1.03
N ARG A 54 -6.46 -5.80 1.84
CA ARG A 54 -6.72 -5.42 3.23
C ARG A 54 -5.50 -5.56 4.15
N LYS A 55 -4.51 -6.37 3.80
CA LYS A 55 -3.26 -6.45 4.58
C LYS A 55 -2.44 -5.16 4.47
N TYR A 56 -2.47 -4.50 3.32
CA TYR A 56 -1.59 -3.39 3.01
C TYR A 56 -2.28 -2.04 2.90
N VAL A 57 -3.58 -2.01 2.60
CA VAL A 57 -4.31 -0.78 2.33
C VAL A 57 -5.32 -0.50 3.44
N SER A 58 -5.50 0.78 3.77
CA SER A 58 -6.42 1.20 4.81
C SER A 58 -7.87 0.93 4.41
N ALA A 59 -8.71 0.58 5.38
CA ALA A 59 -10.11 0.27 5.14
C ALA A 59 -10.87 1.47 4.54
N ASP A 60 -10.56 2.69 4.99
CA ASP A 60 -11.15 3.92 4.46
C ASP A 60 -10.80 4.14 2.98
N THR A 61 -9.54 3.92 2.61
CA THR A 61 -9.10 4.04 1.20
C THR A 61 -9.81 3.05 0.30
N ILE A 62 -9.89 1.78 0.72
CA ILE A 62 -10.61 0.73 -0.03
C ILE A 62 -12.08 1.11 -0.20
N ALA A 63 -12.75 1.56 0.88
CA ALA A 63 -14.16 1.94 0.82
C ALA A 63 -14.40 3.11 -0.14
N ARG A 64 -13.50 4.11 -0.17
CA ARG A 64 -13.60 5.25 -1.09
C ARG A 64 -13.43 4.85 -2.55
N ILE A 65 -12.42 4.03 -2.85
CA ILE A 65 -12.20 3.50 -4.20
C ILE A 65 -13.44 2.75 -4.67
N ASN A 66 -13.96 1.82 -3.86
CA ASN A 66 -15.16 1.05 -4.20
C ASN A 66 -16.38 1.97 -4.44
N THR A 67 -16.60 2.95 -3.55
CA THR A 67 -17.70 3.92 -3.69
C THR A 67 -17.62 4.70 -5.00
N ILE A 68 -16.42 5.05 -5.46
CA ILE A 68 -16.23 5.76 -6.72
C ILE A 68 -16.45 4.82 -7.91
N GLN A 69 -15.95 3.60 -7.83
CA GLN A 69 -16.10 2.60 -8.90
C GLN A 69 -17.57 2.17 -9.13
N GLU A 70 -18.45 2.37 -8.14
CA GLU A 70 -19.89 2.16 -8.28
C GLU A 70 -20.61 3.29 -9.04
N ILE A 71 -19.98 4.43 -9.29
CA ILE A 71 -20.55 5.55 -10.02
C ILE A 71 -20.44 5.24 -11.52
N SER A 72 -21.56 5.22 -12.23
CA SER A 72 -21.58 5.00 -13.67
C SER A 72 -20.79 6.10 -14.40
N GLU A 73 -19.96 5.71 -15.37
CA GLU A 73 -19.18 6.62 -16.23
C GLU A 73 -18.31 7.64 -15.44
N GLN A 74 -17.84 7.26 -14.24
CA GLN A 74 -17.02 8.13 -13.43
C GLN A 74 -15.63 8.39 -14.07
N GLU A 75 -15.15 9.62 -13.94
CA GLU A 75 -13.84 10.08 -14.42
C GLU A 75 -12.90 10.46 -13.23
N LEU A 76 -13.23 10.04 -12.00
CA LEU A 76 -12.43 10.36 -10.81
C LEU A 76 -11.21 9.45 -10.65
N ILE A 77 -11.32 8.21 -11.14
CA ILE A 77 -10.22 7.23 -11.17
C ILE A 77 -10.13 6.72 -12.61
N GLU A 78 -9.28 7.34 -13.41
CA GLU A 78 -9.13 7.06 -14.84
C GLU A 78 -8.12 5.96 -15.14
N SER A 79 -7.31 5.61 -14.14
CA SER A 79 -6.29 4.57 -14.20
C SER A 79 -6.26 3.80 -12.88
N ASP A 80 -5.45 2.76 -12.77
CA ASP A 80 -5.27 2.06 -11.52
C ASP A 80 -4.81 3.02 -10.41
N TYR A 81 -5.43 2.93 -9.23
CA TYR A 81 -5.19 3.85 -8.12
C TYR A 81 -3.78 3.76 -7.54
N PHE A 82 -3.17 2.58 -7.59
CA PHE A 82 -1.87 2.34 -6.95
C PHE A 82 -0.70 2.55 -7.89
N THR A 83 -0.91 2.41 -9.20
CA THR A 83 0.16 2.46 -10.22
C THR A 83 0.05 3.67 -11.13
N TYR A 84 -1.10 4.33 -11.19
CA TYR A 84 -1.39 5.43 -12.11
C TYR A 84 -1.20 5.05 -13.60
N THR A 85 -1.34 3.75 -13.91
CA THR A 85 -1.31 3.22 -15.27
C THR A 85 -2.65 2.56 -15.60
N GLN A 86 -2.99 2.48 -16.88
CA GLN A 86 -4.17 1.75 -17.35
C GLN A 86 -3.87 0.27 -17.54
N ASP A 87 -2.62 -0.04 -17.89
CA ASP A 87 -2.09 -1.39 -18.07
C ASP A 87 -0.67 -1.46 -17.53
N TYR A 88 -0.19 -2.66 -17.29
CA TYR A 88 1.15 -2.92 -16.79
C TYR A 88 1.71 -4.21 -17.38
N SER A 89 2.98 -4.21 -17.76
CA SER A 89 3.65 -5.41 -18.27
C SER A 89 4.55 -6.02 -17.22
N ARG A 90 4.54 -7.35 -17.12
CA ARG A 90 5.45 -8.12 -16.26
C ARG A 90 6.92 -7.81 -16.44
N GLU A 91 7.32 -7.49 -17.65
CA GLU A 91 8.70 -7.13 -17.98
C GLU A 91 9.16 -5.83 -17.33
N TRP A 92 8.23 -5.01 -16.82
CA TRP A 92 8.55 -3.75 -16.12
C TRP A 92 8.79 -3.95 -14.62
N ILE A 93 8.34 -5.07 -14.04
CA ILE A 93 8.49 -5.36 -12.61
C ILE A 93 9.96 -5.28 -12.15
N PRO A 94 10.98 -5.75 -12.90
CA PRO A 94 12.37 -5.62 -12.49
C PRO A 94 12.87 -4.18 -12.31
N ALA A 95 12.15 -3.20 -12.87
CA ALA A 95 12.46 -1.77 -12.69
C ALA A 95 11.89 -1.18 -11.39
N LEU A 96 11.04 -1.94 -10.65
CA LEU A 96 10.48 -1.51 -9.38
C LEU A 96 11.60 -1.19 -8.38
N ARG A 97 11.52 -0.01 -7.77
CA ARG A 97 12.36 0.43 -6.65
C ARG A 97 11.50 1.06 -5.59
N VAL A 98 11.78 0.72 -4.35
CA VAL A 98 11.11 1.26 -3.17
C VAL A 98 12.18 1.90 -2.32
N GLU A 99 12.09 3.21 -2.14
CA GLU A 99 13.09 3.98 -1.41
C GLU A 99 12.83 3.97 0.10
N ASN A 100 13.78 4.55 0.85
CA ASN A 100 13.65 4.63 2.29
C ASN A 100 12.43 5.48 2.68
N ALA A 101 11.72 5.01 3.71
CA ALA A 101 10.62 5.76 4.29
C ALA A 101 11.11 7.06 4.95
N ARG A 102 10.28 8.08 4.91
CA ARG A 102 10.48 9.37 5.57
C ARG A 102 9.27 9.70 6.43
N GLU A 103 9.49 10.27 7.59
CA GLU A 103 8.39 10.76 8.44
C GLU A 103 7.52 11.78 7.70
N PHE A 104 6.22 11.61 7.82
CA PHE A 104 5.22 12.52 7.26
C PHE A 104 3.98 12.57 8.15
N LEU A 105 3.75 13.71 8.80
CA LEU A 105 2.66 13.89 9.78
C LEU A 105 2.70 12.79 10.86
N ASN A 106 1.64 12.03 11.02
CA ASN A 106 1.53 10.92 11.97
C ASN A 106 1.79 9.55 11.31
N GLY A 107 2.55 9.51 10.25
CA GLY A 107 2.87 8.31 9.48
C GLY A 107 4.18 8.46 8.75
N GLU A 108 4.30 7.76 7.64
CA GLU A 108 5.48 7.78 6.79
C GLU A 108 5.08 7.91 5.32
N VAL A 109 5.99 8.45 4.51
CA VAL A 109 5.88 8.44 3.05
C VAL A 109 7.05 7.68 2.46
N VAL A 110 6.75 6.81 1.52
CA VAL A 110 7.71 5.99 0.78
C VAL A 110 7.63 6.37 -0.69
N GLN A 111 8.77 6.63 -1.31
CA GLN A 111 8.83 6.85 -2.75
C GLN A 111 8.93 5.50 -3.46
N VAL A 112 8.07 5.30 -4.45
CA VAL A 112 8.06 4.12 -5.32
C VAL A 112 8.34 4.56 -6.74
N ILE A 113 9.25 3.86 -7.41
CA ILE A 113 9.60 4.07 -8.81
C ILE A 113 9.27 2.78 -9.53
N GLU A 114 8.36 2.83 -10.48
CA GLU A 114 7.97 1.68 -11.29
C GLU A 114 8.21 1.91 -12.77
N GLY A 115 8.47 0.84 -13.52
CA GLY A 115 8.61 0.91 -14.97
C GLY A 115 7.28 1.21 -15.64
N ALA A 116 7.32 1.97 -16.73
CA ALA A 116 6.14 2.34 -17.52
C ALA A 116 6.35 2.13 -19.04
N GLY A 117 7.24 1.21 -19.40
CA GLY A 117 7.58 0.90 -20.79
C GLY A 117 8.46 1.96 -21.47
N ASN A 118 9.07 1.57 -22.56
CA ASN A 118 9.96 2.42 -23.36
C ASN A 118 11.06 3.14 -22.54
N GLY A 119 11.56 2.51 -21.47
CA GLY A 119 12.57 3.07 -20.56
C GLY A 119 12.07 4.23 -19.71
N ARG A 120 10.75 4.49 -19.67
CA ARG A 120 10.14 5.47 -18.76
C ARG A 120 9.88 4.85 -17.39
N SER A 121 9.71 5.72 -16.41
CA SER A 121 9.28 5.34 -15.07
C SER A 121 8.22 6.29 -14.54
N ILE A 122 7.37 5.79 -13.67
CA ILE A 122 6.43 6.58 -12.87
C ILE A 122 6.97 6.63 -11.45
N HIS A 123 6.99 7.81 -10.87
CA HIS A 123 7.40 8.04 -9.49
C HIS A 123 6.17 8.36 -8.67
N LEU A 124 5.97 7.60 -7.62
CA LEU A 124 4.84 7.71 -6.70
C LEU A 124 5.30 8.10 -5.31
N GLU A 125 4.49 8.87 -4.61
CA GLU A 125 4.53 9.00 -3.15
C GLU A 125 3.44 8.13 -2.55
N VAL A 126 3.84 7.17 -1.74
CA VAL A 126 2.96 6.25 -1.03
C VAL A 126 2.95 6.63 0.44
N PHE A 127 1.80 7.07 0.94
CA PHE A 127 1.62 7.53 2.31
C PHE A 127 1.04 6.40 3.16
N LEU A 128 1.73 6.09 4.26
CA LEU A 128 1.35 5.03 5.17
C LEU A 128 1.11 5.57 6.57
N ARG A 129 0.20 4.92 7.29
CA ARG A 129 -0.03 5.11 8.70
C ARG A 129 -0.20 3.77 9.42
N ARG A 130 -0.07 3.77 10.73
CA ARG A 130 -0.34 2.57 11.53
C ARG A 130 -1.84 2.40 11.76
N GLU A 131 -2.35 1.20 11.44
CA GLU A 131 -3.70 0.75 11.79
C GLU A 131 -3.56 -0.69 12.31
N ASP A 132 -4.08 -0.96 13.50
CA ASP A 132 -4.02 -2.28 14.15
C ASP A 132 -2.60 -2.88 14.14
N ASP A 133 -1.62 -2.07 14.55
CA ASP A 133 -0.18 -2.39 14.58
C ASP A 133 0.46 -2.74 13.23
N ALA A 134 -0.25 -2.57 12.12
CA ALA A 134 0.28 -2.74 10.77
C ALA A 134 0.44 -1.40 10.02
N TRP A 135 1.42 -1.33 9.13
CA TRP A 135 1.53 -0.23 8.20
C TRP A 135 0.51 -0.38 7.08
N LYS A 136 -0.34 0.65 6.87
CA LYS A 136 -1.38 0.67 5.84
C LYS A 136 -1.22 1.86 4.93
N ILE A 137 -1.24 1.60 3.64
CA ILE A 137 -1.29 2.61 2.60
C ILE A 137 -2.65 3.29 2.68
N TYR A 138 -2.67 4.60 2.92
CA TYR A 138 -3.92 5.36 2.95
C TYR A 138 -4.05 6.35 1.80
N ARG A 139 -2.94 6.66 1.10
CA ARG A 139 -2.93 7.62 0.00
C ARG A 139 -1.78 7.30 -0.95
N VAL A 140 -2.00 7.46 -2.25
CA VAL A 140 -0.97 7.39 -3.29
C VAL A 140 -1.09 8.63 -4.17
N ARG A 141 0.05 9.18 -4.60
CA ARG A 141 0.14 10.33 -5.49
C ARG A 141 1.17 10.09 -6.56
N ASP A 142 0.85 10.40 -7.81
CA ASP A 142 1.81 10.44 -8.91
C ASP A 142 2.55 11.77 -8.91
N ILE A 143 3.86 11.73 -8.61
CA ILE A 143 4.71 12.92 -8.62
C ILE A 143 5.34 13.17 -9.99
N THR A 144 5.35 12.18 -10.89
CA THR A 144 5.82 12.36 -12.26
C THR A 144 4.93 13.32 -13.03
N ASN A 145 3.62 13.16 -12.93
CA ASN A 145 2.63 13.98 -13.61
C ASN A 145 1.98 15.02 -12.68
N ASN A 146 2.43 15.11 -11.42
CA ASN A 146 1.83 15.96 -10.39
C ASN A 146 0.31 15.75 -10.29
N HIS A 147 -0.11 14.49 -10.27
CA HIS A 147 -1.51 14.09 -10.28
C HIS A 147 -1.89 13.28 -9.04
N GLU A 148 -3.14 13.43 -8.61
CA GLU A 148 -3.72 12.63 -7.53
C GLU A 148 -5.20 12.38 -7.81
N HIS A 149 -5.60 11.11 -7.76
CA HIS A 149 -7.00 10.74 -7.85
C HIS A 149 -7.80 11.33 -6.66
N PRO A 150 -8.90 12.06 -6.91
CA PRO A 150 -9.57 12.86 -5.89
C PRO A 150 -10.47 12.04 -4.95
N ILE A 151 -10.01 10.87 -4.50
CA ILE A 151 -10.82 9.96 -3.64
C ILE A 151 -11.15 10.56 -2.28
N PHE A 152 -10.42 11.58 -1.84
CA PHE A 152 -10.70 12.32 -0.61
C PHE A 152 -11.48 13.62 -0.85
N ASN A 153 -11.83 13.94 -2.09
CA ASN A 153 -12.59 15.14 -2.44
C ASN A 153 -14.10 14.84 -2.47
N ALA A 154 -14.76 14.99 -1.31
CA ALA A 154 -16.19 14.74 -1.19
C ALA A 154 -17.04 15.54 -2.19
N GLY A 155 -16.64 16.78 -2.51
CA GLY A 155 -17.34 17.60 -3.49
C GLY A 155 -17.24 17.06 -4.92
N ALA A 156 -16.07 16.53 -5.31
CA ALA A 156 -15.90 15.86 -6.60
C ALA A 156 -16.77 14.60 -6.71
N ILE A 157 -16.75 13.78 -5.66
CA ILE A 157 -17.57 12.55 -5.60
C ILE A 157 -19.05 12.87 -5.67
N THR A 158 -19.52 13.90 -4.94
CA THR A 158 -20.93 14.32 -4.99
C THR A 158 -21.34 14.77 -6.39
N ARG A 159 -20.49 15.55 -7.07
CA ARG A 159 -20.78 15.99 -8.45
C ARG A 159 -20.83 14.82 -9.43
N ALA A 160 -19.91 13.87 -9.32
CA ALA A 160 -19.90 12.68 -10.18
C ALA A 160 -21.16 11.84 -10.00
N LYS A 161 -21.63 11.64 -8.75
CA LYS A 161 -22.89 10.95 -8.46
C LYS A 161 -24.10 11.66 -9.09
N ALA A 162 -24.19 12.98 -8.92
CA ALA A 162 -25.29 13.77 -9.50
C ALA A 162 -25.26 13.74 -11.03
N ALA A 163 -24.10 13.75 -11.66
CA ALA A 163 -23.96 13.62 -13.11
C ALA A 163 -24.45 12.23 -13.60
N ALA A 164 -24.03 11.15 -12.92
CA ALA A 164 -24.47 9.80 -13.26
C ALA A 164 -26.00 9.62 -13.12
N GLU A 165 -26.60 10.18 -12.06
CA GLU A 165 -28.06 10.15 -11.87
C GLU A 165 -28.82 10.95 -12.94
N SER A 166 -28.26 12.01 -13.48
CA SER A 166 -28.89 12.83 -14.52
C SER A 166 -28.80 12.23 -15.93
N ALA A 167 -27.94 11.23 -16.14
CA ALA A 167 -27.72 10.55 -17.40
C ALA A 167 -28.65 9.32 -17.61
N LEU A 168 -29.37 8.92 -16.55
CA LEU A 168 -30.33 7.81 -16.54
C LEU A 168 -31.72 8.29 -16.91
#